data_2e37684074c09e8106f4cbed082d66dd
#
_entry.id   2e37684074c09e8106f4cbed082d66dd
#
_cell.length_a   1.000
_cell.length_b   1.000
_cell.length_c   1.000
_cell.angle_alpha   90.00
_cell.angle_beta   90.00
_cell.angle_gamma   90.00
#
_symmetry.space_group_name_H-M   'P 1'
#
loop_
_entity.id
_entity.type
_entity.pdbx_description
1 polymer ?
#
loop_
_entity_poly.entity_id
_entity_poly.type
_entity_poly.pdbx_seq_one_letter_code
_entity_poly.pdbx_strand_id
1 'polypeptide(L)'
;MSQDKIKHNLFRSDLGVSHNDEHILWNRRQFLLTGGLAGLGSLFLSGMPLSPVWANQLNVPINAPGDENILVLIKMFGGNDGLNMVFPHSSAAGKTEYLNLRPTIGLKYGTDYNDNTVLSGFGASDYAIPNSMANLMPLWNEGKMAVLQNVGYPNQNYSHFASIDLWSTAASNTYDERIKSGVVGRLLDQEFPAFSEAPPTIPPALRIGYSTDAIFTAPGNQQMELVFNDPNEFFRLAQFGKLYETEGWGDCPQGQERSYLRALTNNSLRYSQSVTAAYNKTSNKVAYPTGTVSRLAEQMAIVSRLIKGRLGTRVYMVNIDGFDTHANQASYHPALMSSIANSVSAFYNDLKADNAQSNVSIVTYSEFGRTIRENGSLGTDHGNLSSLMMFGDGVNGGFYGSPIDLNDSQLKNGNTVVYYETQNSLDYRNMYASVLQEWMCVDPELVDFTMGEHYDRLNLFKNHACKDLMGSNANSVLLGHNPNALSARTIDIKFSQLHASKVGLHIKSINGKTLATLHDKYTQKGSYTVSLDPIKWKLPPGEYLYQLDGGGKSYIRRFNIF
;
A
#
# COMPACT_ATOMS: atom_id res chain seq x y z
N MET A 1 -20.86 45.60 -9.46
CA MET A 1 -19.61 45.01 -9.98
C MET A 1 -19.92 43.57 -10.38
N SER A 2 -19.88 43.26 -11.67
CA SER A 2 -20.37 42.00 -12.20
C SER A 2 -19.43 40.85 -11.84
N GLN A 3 -20.00 39.68 -11.61
CA GLN A 3 -19.25 38.44 -11.30
C GLN A 3 -18.21 38.05 -12.37
N ASP A 4 -18.31 38.60 -13.57
CA ASP A 4 -17.37 38.31 -14.68
C ASP A 4 -16.00 38.99 -14.54
N LYS A 5 -15.88 40.08 -13.77
CA LYS A 5 -14.57 40.72 -13.52
C LYS A 5 -13.73 39.95 -12.51
N ILE A 6 -14.33 39.15 -11.66
CA ILE A 6 -13.60 38.39 -10.63
C ILE A 6 -12.92 37.15 -11.23
N LYS A 7 -13.50 36.55 -12.28
CA LYS A 7 -12.94 35.35 -12.92
C LYS A 7 -11.66 35.57 -13.70
N HIS A 8 -11.43 36.79 -14.20
CA HIS A 8 -10.27 37.10 -15.03
C HIS A 8 -8.98 37.46 -14.24
N ASN A 9 -9.13 37.82 -12.97
CA ASN A 9 -7.96 38.28 -12.18
C ASN A 9 -7.28 37.17 -11.35
N LEU A 10 -7.86 35.98 -11.27
CA LEU A 10 -7.32 34.87 -10.45
C LEU A 10 -6.03 34.21 -11.02
N PHE A 11 -5.64 34.57 -12.25
CA PHE A 11 -4.53 33.91 -12.95
C PHE A 11 -3.55 34.88 -13.65
N ARG A 12 -3.59 36.17 -13.36
CA ARG A 12 -2.64 37.11 -13.92
C ARG A 12 -1.64 37.61 -12.89
N SER A 13 -0.39 37.18 -13.05
CA SER A 13 0.77 37.58 -12.24
C SER A 13 1.29 38.98 -12.54
N ASP A 14 0.74 39.64 -13.56
CA ASP A 14 1.26 40.89 -14.15
C ASP A 14 0.50 42.18 -13.71
N LEU A 15 -0.42 42.07 -12.74
CA LEU A 15 -1.26 43.22 -12.36
C LEU A 15 -0.85 43.95 -11.08
N GLY A 16 0.33 43.76 -10.56
CA GLY A 16 0.86 44.58 -9.46
C GLY A 16 0.00 44.61 -8.18
N VAL A 17 -0.82 43.60 -7.97
CA VAL A 17 -1.61 43.43 -6.74
C VAL A 17 -0.65 43.01 -5.64
N SER A 18 -0.65 43.72 -4.52
CA SER A 18 0.25 43.40 -3.43
C SER A 18 -0.04 41.98 -2.91
N HIS A 19 0.98 41.29 -2.44
CA HIS A 19 0.88 39.96 -1.87
C HIS A 19 -0.22 39.87 -0.78
N ASN A 20 -0.44 40.93 -0.02
CA ASN A 20 -1.51 41.01 0.99
C ASN A 20 -2.91 41.05 0.41
N ASP A 21 -3.10 41.62 -0.79
CA ASP A 21 -4.43 41.68 -1.41
C ASP A 21 -4.89 40.33 -1.94
N GLU A 22 -3.97 39.43 -2.28
CA GLU A 22 -4.27 38.05 -2.66
C GLU A 22 -4.79 37.22 -1.48
N HIS A 23 -4.40 37.52 -0.24
CA HIS A 23 -4.86 36.85 0.96
C HIS A 23 -6.35 37.10 1.26
N ILE A 24 -6.86 38.26 0.89
CA ILE A 24 -8.26 38.68 1.10
C ILE A 24 -9.20 37.94 0.15
N LEU A 25 -8.71 37.50 -1.02
CA LEU A 25 -9.52 36.85 -2.06
C LEU A 25 -9.64 35.33 -1.90
N TRP A 26 -8.89 34.75 -0.99
CA TRP A 26 -8.85 33.31 -0.78
C TRP A 26 -9.36 32.91 0.59
N ASN A 27 -10.55 32.30 0.64
CA ASN A 27 -11.02 31.58 1.82
C ASN A 27 -10.93 30.06 1.59
N ARG A 28 -10.92 29.28 2.70
CA ARG A 28 -10.81 27.81 2.67
C ARG A 28 -11.82 27.14 1.73
N ARG A 29 -13.01 27.70 1.57
CA ARG A 29 -14.05 27.16 0.70
C ARG A 29 -13.75 27.39 -0.78
N GLN A 30 -13.20 28.53 -1.14
CA GLN A 30 -12.76 28.82 -2.52
C GLN A 30 -11.51 28.00 -2.89
N PHE A 31 -10.63 27.80 -1.94
CA PHE A 31 -9.48 26.91 -2.07
C PHE A 31 -9.91 25.46 -2.41
N LEU A 32 -10.85 24.90 -1.65
CA LEU A 32 -11.39 23.56 -1.88
C LEU A 32 -12.18 23.45 -3.20
N LEU A 33 -12.91 24.51 -3.58
CA LEU A 33 -13.67 24.54 -4.85
C LEU A 33 -12.74 24.65 -6.06
N THR A 34 -11.66 25.41 -5.97
CA THR A 34 -10.71 25.62 -7.09
C THR A 34 -9.76 24.43 -7.22
N GLY A 35 -9.33 23.83 -6.11
CA GLY A 35 -8.59 22.59 -6.09
C GLY A 35 -9.43 21.38 -6.53
N GLY A 36 -10.71 21.34 -6.17
CA GLY A 36 -11.64 20.29 -6.60
C GLY A 36 -12.05 20.36 -8.06
N LEU A 37 -12.09 21.56 -8.66
CA LEU A 37 -12.35 21.77 -10.09
C LEU A 37 -11.19 21.37 -11.00
N ALA A 38 -10.00 21.15 -10.43
CA ALA A 38 -8.84 20.65 -11.17
C ALA A 38 -8.90 19.12 -11.42
N GLY A 39 -10.01 18.45 -11.10
CA GLY A 39 -10.23 17.03 -11.44
C GLY A 39 -9.37 16.05 -10.64
N LEU A 40 -8.74 16.48 -9.55
CA LEU A 40 -7.95 15.65 -8.65
C LEU A 40 -8.76 15.30 -7.40
N GLY A 41 -9.86 14.62 -7.59
CA GLY A 41 -10.70 14.15 -6.48
C GLY A 41 -10.07 13.00 -5.73
N SER A 42 -8.95 13.22 -5.06
CA SER A 42 -8.45 12.46 -3.91
C SER A 42 -6.95 12.58 -3.63
N LEU A 43 -6.31 13.67 -4.01
CA LEU A 43 -5.00 13.99 -3.42
C LEU A 43 -5.23 14.72 -2.08
N PHE A 44 -5.74 14.01 -1.09
CA PHE A 44 -5.81 14.52 0.27
C PHE A 44 -4.49 14.26 0.98
N LEU A 45 -3.86 15.33 1.31
CA LEU A 45 -2.59 15.42 2.02
C LEU A 45 -2.81 15.94 3.41
N SER A 46 -2.30 15.21 4.37
CA SER A 46 -2.01 15.74 5.69
C SER A 46 -0.88 16.76 5.56
N GLY A 47 -1.24 18.02 5.73
CA GLY A 47 -0.46 19.22 5.53
C GLY A 47 1.00 19.17 5.98
N MET A 48 1.89 19.30 5.01
CA MET A 48 3.21 19.89 5.18
C MET A 48 3.65 20.60 3.88
N PRO A 49 4.23 21.80 3.93
CA PRO A 49 4.66 22.53 2.75
C PRO A 49 5.98 22.00 2.18
N LEU A 50 6.08 21.99 0.86
CA LEU A 50 7.32 21.71 0.12
C LEU A 50 7.83 22.97 -0.54
N SER A 51 9.09 23.33 -0.38
CA SER A 51 9.74 24.33 -1.23
C SER A 51 10.59 23.66 -2.32
N PRO A 52 10.75 24.31 -3.48
CA PRO A 52 11.57 23.77 -4.55
C PRO A 52 13.06 24.02 -4.23
N VAL A 53 13.77 23.00 -3.84
CA VAL A 53 15.24 23.05 -3.76
C VAL A 53 15.81 22.04 -4.76
N TRP A 54 16.39 22.60 -5.84
CA TRP A 54 17.39 22.01 -6.72
C TRP A 54 17.22 20.54 -7.13
N ALA A 55 16.65 20.36 -8.31
CA ALA A 55 16.81 19.14 -9.11
C ALA A 55 18.26 19.02 -9.60
N ASN A 56 19.20 18.76 -8.72
CA ASN A 56 20.45 18.15 -9.12
C ASN A 56 20.22 16.65 -9.11
N GLN A 57 20.23 16.10 -10.30
CA GLN A 57 20.14 14.68 -10.63
C GLN A 57 21.10 13.88 -9.73
N LEU A 58 20.58 13.32 -8.67
CA LEU A 58 21.15 12.08 -8.17
C LEU A 58 20.67 11.00 -9.14
N ASN A 59 21.49 10.74 -10.15
CA ASN A 59 21.37 9.53 -10.96
C ASN A 59 21.65 8.35 -10.05
N VAL A 60 20.63 7.88 -9.34
CA VAL A 60 20.61 6.51 -8.87
C VAL A 60 20.45 5.69 -10.15
N PRO A 61 21.37 4.78 -10.50
CA PRO A 61 21.17 3.90 -11.63
C PRO A 61 19.95 3.01 -11.31
N ILE A 62 18.80 3.41 -11.84
CA ILE A 62 17.64 2.55 -11.91
C ILE A 62 18.05 1.45 -12.89
N ASN A 63 18.18 0.21 -12.40
CA ASN A 63 18.25 -0.95 -13.27
C ASN A 63 17.14 -0.82 -14.31
N ALA A 64 17.41 -1.23 -15.54
CA ALA A 64 16.50 -0.98 -16.65
C ALA A 64 15.05 -1.32 -16.26
N PRO A 65 14.09 -0.38 -16.41
CA PRO A 65 12.71 -0.62 -15.98
C PRO A 65 12.15 -1.87 -16.68
N GLY A 66 11.72 -2.87 -15.93
CA GLY A 66 11.03 -4.03 -16.46
C GLY A 66 11.60 -5.41 -16.12
N ASP A 67 12.76 -5.48 -15.46
CA ASP A 67 13.37 -6.75 -15.02
C ASP A 67 13.15 -7.05 -13.53
N GLU A 68 12.40 -6.19 -12.83
CA GLU A 68 12.20 -6.26 -11.39
C GLU A 68 10.89 -6.94 -11.03
N ASN A 69 10.88 -7.62 -9.89
CA ASN A 69 9.67 -8.25 -9.38
C ASN A 69 8.61 -7.22 -9.02
N ILE A 70 7.38 -7.48 -9.45
CA ILE A 70 6.22 -6.61 -9.30
C ILE A 70 5.20 -7.28 -8.37
N LEU A 71 4.68 -6.50 -7.44
CA LEU A 71 3.64 -6.91 -6.51
C LEU A 71 2.32 -6.22 -6.87
N VAL A 72 1.26 -7.00 -7.00
CA VAL A 72 -0.11 -6.51 -7.16
C VAL A 72 -0.93 -6.92 -5.94
N LEU A 73 -1.39 -5.94 -5.17
CA LEU A 73 -2.24 -6.14 -4.00
C LEU A 73 -3.71 -6.01 -4.40
N ILE A 74 -4.53 -6.99 -4.06
CA ILE A 74 -5.99 -6.93 -4.18
C ILE A 74 -6.56 -6.82 -2.77
N LYS A 75 -7.04 -5.65 -2.40
CA LYS A 75 -7.70 -5.42 -1.11
C LYS A 75 -9.17 -5.77 -1.21
N MET A 76 -9.59 -6.74 -0.41
CA MET A 76 -10.98 -7.16 -0.23
C MET A 76 -11.56 -6.41 0.98
N PHE A 77 -12.25 -5.29 0.74
CA PHE A 77 -12.77 -4.44 1.81
C PHE A 77 -14.10 -4.96 2.37
N GLY A 78 -14.16 -5.09 3.69
CA GLY A 78 -15.37 -5.48 4.43
C GLY A 78 -15.19 -6.74 5.28
N GLY A 79 -14.02 -7.37 5.33
CA GLY A 79 -13.80 -8.62 6.06
C GLY A 79 -14.27 -9.83 5.26
N ASN A 80 -13.36 -10.44 4.52
CA ASN A 80 -13.68 -11.59 3.66
C ASN A 80 -14.08 -12.82 4.48
N ASP A 81 -15.15 -13.51 4.09
CA ASP A 81 -15.49 -14.84 4.59
C ASP A 81 -14.56 -15.90 4.00
N GLY A 82 -13.40 -16.06 4.64
CA GLY A 82 -12.37 -17.02 4.23
C GLY A 82 -12.85 -18.46 4.26
N LEU A 83 -13.82 -18.79 5.12
CA LEU A 83 -14.36 -20.14 5.23
C LEU A 83 -15.34 -20.50 4.09
N ASN A 84 -15.96 -19.52 3.42
CA ASN A 84 -16.71 -19.74 2.18
C ASN A 84 -15.87 -19.45 0.92
N MET A 85 -14.65 -18.96 1.08
CA MET A 85 -13.68 -18.80 -0.01
C MET A 85 -12.88 -20.11 -0.22
N VAL A 86 -12.46 -20.75 0.89
CA VAL A 86 -11.78 -22.06 0.90
C VAL A 86 -12.37 -22.87 2.05
N PHE A 87 -13.07 -23.95 1.74
CA PHE A 87 -13.89 -24.68 2.69
C PHE A 87 -13.67 -26.19 2.63
N PRO A 88 -13.97 -26.96 3.70
CA PRO A 88 -13.87 -28.42 3.69
C PRO A 88 -14.89 -29.03 2.72
N HIS A 89 -14.44 -29.84 1.75
CA HIS A 89 -15.31 -30.48 0.79
C HIS A 89 -15.94 -31.80 1.34
N SER A 90 -16.70 -32.50 0.50
CA SER A 90 -17.57 -33.62 0.94
C SER A 90 -16.88 -34.75 1.72
N SER A 91 -15.60 -35.01 1.48
CA SER A 91 -14.81 -36.08 2.16
C SER A 91 -13.92 -35.54 3.28
N ALA A 92 -13.89 -34.23 3.52
CA ALA A 92 -12.98 -33.62 4.47
C ALA A 92 -13.41 -33.78 5.92
N ALA A 93 -12.45 -33.92 6.81
CA ALA A 93 -12.69 -33.75 8.24
C ALA A 93 -13.21 -32.32 8.49
N GLY A 94 -14.22 -32.18 9.36
CA GLY A 94 -14.86 -30.91 9.65
C GLY A 94 -15.98 -30.50 8.68
N LYS A 95 -16.27 -31.26 7.62
CA LYS A 95 -17.39 -30.99 6.71
C LYS A 95 -18.74 -30.98 7.41
N THR A 96 -18.97 -31.90 8.29
CA THR A 96 -20.21 -31.98 9.07
C THR A 96 -20.37 -30.78 9.98
N GLU A 97 -19.32 -30.41 10.68
CA GLU A 97 -19.26 -29.24 11.56
C GLU A 97 -19.45 -27.94 10.77
N TYR A 98 -18.83 -27.81 9.60
CA TYR A 98 -19.02 -26.69 8.71
C TYR A 98 -20.50 -26.49 8.34
N LEU A 99 -21.19 -27.54 7.91
CA LEU A 99 -22.61 -27.48 7.56
C LEU A 99 -23.53 -27.29 8.79
N ASN A 100 -23.15 -27.82 9.95
CA ASN A 100 -23.88 -27.60 11.21
C ASN A 100 -23.77 -26.12 11.67
N LEU A 101 -22.63 -25.52 11.49
CA LEU A 101 -22.36 -24.12 11.84
C LEU A 101 -22.96 -23.13 10.80
N ARG A 102 -23.14 -23.58 9.56
CA ARG A 102 -23.63 -22.81 8.43
C ARG A 102 -24.71 -23.57 7.64
N PRO A 103 -25.87 -23.87 8.26
CA PRO A 103 -26.92 -24.68 7.64
C PRO A 103 -27.51 -24.02 6.38
N THR A 104 -27.47 -22.67 6.28
CA THR A 104 -28.05 -21.92 5.18
C THR A 104 -26.99 -21.46 4.18
N ILE A 105 -25.88 -20.88 4.66
CA ILE A 105 -24.83 -20.27 3.80
C ILE A 105 -23.67 -21.22 3.51
N GLY A 106 -23.64 -22.39 4.13
CA GLY A 106 -22.61 -23.43 3.89
C GLY A 106 -22.72 -24.00 2.49
N LEU A 107 -21.57 -24.08 1.79
CA LEU A 107 -21.48 -24.50 0.39
C LEU A 107 -21.68 -26.01 0.24
N LYS A 108 -22.49 -26.41 -0.74
CA LYS A 108 -22.95 -27.79 -0.94
C LYS A 108 -22.40 -28.35 -2.24
N TYR A 109 -21.98 -29.61 -2.19
CA TYR A 109 -21.50 -30.34 -3.36
C TYR A 109 -22.58 -30.44 -4.46
N GLY A 110 -22.14 -30.30 -5.70
CA GLY A 110 -23.00 -30.37 -6.88
C GLY A 110 -23.77 -29.10 -7.21
N THR A 111 -23.91 -28.18 -6.26
CA THR A 111 -24.56 -26.86 -6.46
C THR A 111 -23.54 -25.75 -6.44
N ASP A 112 -22.82 -25.62 -5.34
CA ASP A 112 -21.91 -24.50 -5.09
C ASP A 112 -20.46 -24.86 -5.47
N TYR A 113 -20.12 -26.14 -5.46
CA TYR A 113 -18.82 -26.67 -5.89
C TYR A 113 -18.97 -28.10 -6.43
N ASN A 114 -17.94 -28.55 -7.15
CA ASN A 114 -17.84 -29.91 -7.72
C ASN A 114 -16.37 -30.38 -7.72
N ASP A 115 -16.11 -31.59 -8.20
CA ASP A 115 -14.76 -32.19 -8.20
C ASP A 115 -13.71 -31.36 -8.96
N ASN A 116 -14.13 -30.54 -9.94
CA ASN A 116 -13.21 -29.68 -10.68
C ASN A 116 -12.69 -28.47 -9.90
N THR A 117 -13.27 -28.19 -8.74
CA THR A 117 -12.87 -27.07 -7.86
C THR A 117 -12.27 -27.55 -6.55
N VAL A 118 -12.01 -28.85 -6.40
CA VAL A 118 -11.26 -29.41 -5.27
C VAL A 118 -9.79 -29.09 -5.43
N LEU A 119 -9.22 -28.49 -4.40
CA LEU A 119 -7.81 -28.14 -4.32
C LEU A 119 -7.01 -29.40 -3.93
N SER A 120 -6.72 -30.23 -4.91
CA SER A 120 -5.98 -31.49 -4.74
C SER A 120 -4.47 -31.29 -5.00
N GLY A 121 -3.66 -32.17 -4.44
CA GLY A 121 -2.19 -32.07 -4.51
C GLY A 121 -1.61 -31.26 -3.36
N PHE A 122 -0.28 -31.03 -3.37
CA PHE A 122 0.44 -30.27 -2.35
C PHE A 122 0.20 -30.75 -0.89
N GLY A 123 -0.08 -32.05 -0.70
CA GLY A 123 -0.27 -32.67 0.61
C GLY A 123 -1.66 -32.49 1.23
N ALA A 124 -2.58 -31.79 0.56
CA ALA A 124 -3.97 -31.66 1.00
C ALA A 124 -4.94 -31.84 -0.17
N SER A 125 -6.02 -32.58 0.08
CA SER A 125 -7.13 -32.78 -0.88
C SER A 125 -8.49 -32.54 -0.24
N ASP A 126 -8.50 -31.91 0.92
CA ASP A 126 -9.67 -31.83 1.80
C ASP A 126 -10.40 -30.47 1.69
N TYR A 127 -9.98 -29.61 0.76
CA TYR A 127 -10.54 -28.27 0.60
C TYR A 127 -10.97 -28.03 -0.85
N ALA A 128 -11.98 -27.20 -1.01
CA ALA A 128 -12.48 -26.74 -2.29
C ALA A 128 -12.68 -25.23 -2.31
N ILE A 129 -12.73 -24.67 -3.50
CA ILE A 129 -13.21 -23.31 -3.77
C ILE A 129 -14.59 -23.37 -4.42
N PRO A 130 -15.43 -22.33 -4.31
CA PRO A 130 -16.73 -22.33 -4.97
C PRO A 130 -16.61 -22.36 -6.50
N ASN A 131 -17.64 -22.90 -7.18
CA ASN A 131 -17.70 -22.94 -8.64
C ASN A 131 -17.50 -21.57 -9.30
N SER A 132 -17.91 -20.50 -8.61
CA SER A 132 -17.66 -19.12 -9.05
C SER A 132 -16.17 -18.75 -9.17
N MET A 133 -15.28 -19.54 -8.57
CA MET A 133 -13.82 -19.38 -8.63
C MET A 133 -13.11 -20.41 -9.52
N ALA A 134 -13.84 -21.26 -10.25
CA ALA A 134 -13.25 -22.35 -11.05
C ALA A 134 -12.17 -21.89 -12.05
N ASN A 135 -12.22 -20.66 -12.52
CA ASN A 135 -11.23 -20.07 -13.43
C ASN A 135 -9.82 -19.90 -12.80
N LEU A 136 -9.67 -20.13 -11.49
CA LEU A 136 -8.36 -20.18 -10.82
C LEU A 136 -7.72 -21.58 -10.84
N MET A 137 -8.49 -22.63 -11.14
CA MET A 137 -7.97 -24.01 -11.11
C MET A 137 -6.76 -24.26 -12.04
N PRO A 138 -6.65 -23.64 -13.21
CA PRO A 138 -5.41 -23.74 -14.00
C PRO A 138 -4.17 -23.28 -13.23
N LEU A 139 -4.26 -22.17 -12.48
CA LEU A 139 -3.14 -21.68 -11.67
C LEU A 139 -2.82 -22.61 -10.49
N TRP A 140 -3.84 -23.18 -9.87
CA TRP A 140 -3.65 -24.20 -8.84
C TRP A 140 -2.94 -25.43 -9.39
N ASN A 141 -3.44 -25.98 -10.47
CA ASN A 141 -2.90 -27.21 -11.08
C ASN A 141 -1.47 -27.04 -11.61
N GLU A 142 -1.09 -25.82 -12.01
CA GLU A 142 0.27 -25.47 -12.42
C GLU A 142 1.20 -25.14 -11.25
N GLY A 143 0.73 -25.20 -10.00
CA GLY A 143 1.51 -24.83 -8.81
C GLY A 143 1.86 -23.33 -8.75
N LYS A 144 0.97 -22.49 -9.25
CA LYS A 144 1.09 -21.02 -9.34
C LYS A 144 0.08 -20.27 -8.45
N MET A 145 -0.59 -21.01 -7.57
CA MET A 145 -1.52 -20.48 -6.60
C MET A 145 -1.16 -21.02 -5.22
N ALA A 146 -1.04 -20.14 -4.24
CA ALA A 146 -0.92 -20.48 -2.83
C ALA A 146 -2.17 -20.03 -2.07
N VAL A 147 -2.56 -20.82 -1.08
CA VAL A 147 -3.66 -20.52 -0.15
C VAL A 147 -3.08 -20.48 1.26
N LEU A 148 -3.16 -19.32 1.88
CA LEU A 148 -2.80 -19.12 3.27
C LEU A 148 -4.09 -19.24 4.10
N GLN A 149 -4.15 -20.23 4.96
CA GLN A 149 -5.33 -20.51 5.77
C GLN A 149 -5.17 -19.98 7.20
N ASN A 150 -6.29 -19.69 7.85
CA ASN A 150 -6.33 -19.36 9.27
C ASN A 150 -5.45 -18.14 9.60
N VAL A 151 -5.53 -17.10 8.75
CA VAL A 151 -4.70 -15.90 8.82
C VAL A 151 -5.38 -14.83 9.66
N GLY A 152 -4.66 -14.28 10.61
CA GLY A 152 -5.13 -13.21 11.48
C GLY A 152 -3.98 -12.53 12.22
N TYR A 153 -4.27 -11.99 13.39
CA TYR A 153 -3.29 -11.43 14.30
C TYR A 153 -3.78 -11.47 15.76
N PRO A 154 -2.86 -11.46 16.75
CA PRO A 154 -3.23 -11.48 18.17
C PRO A 154 -4.08 -10.28 18.57
N ASN A 155 -5.03 -10.50 19.48
CA ASN A 155 -5.93 -9.46 19.99
C ASN A 155 -6.68 -8.72 18.88
N GLN A 156 -7.24 -9.45 17.94
CA GLN A 156 -7.96 -8.95 16.76
C GLN A 156 -8.94 -7.83 17.10
N ASN A 157 -8.85 -6.74 16.36
CA ASN A 157 -9.81 -5.64 16.42
C ASN A 157 -10.90 -5.85 15.36
N TYR A 158 -12.16 -5.72 15.75
CA TYR A 158 -13.32 -5.91 14.86
C TYR A 158 -13.83 -4.62 14.22
N SER A 159 -13.20 -3.48 14.43
CA SER A 159 -13.46 -2.25 13.70
C SER A 159 -12.73 -2.29 12.36
N HIS A 160 -13.43 -2.07 11.27
CA HIS A 160 -12.83 -1.96 9.93
C HIS A 160 -11.67 -0.95 9.92
N PHE A 161 -11.90 0.25 10.46
CA PHE A 161 -10.88 1.32 10.46
C PHE A 161 -9.62 0.89 11.22
N ALA A 162 -9.79 0.45 12.47
CA ALA A 162 -8.65 0.06 13.29
C ALA A 162 -7.90 -1.16 12.72
N SER A 163 -8.63 -2.14 12.20
CA SER A 163 -8.00 -3.33 11.61
C SER A 163 -7.31 -3.03 10.28
N ILE A 164 -7.89 -2.15 9.44
CA ILE A 164 -7.22 -1.65 8.23
C ILE A 164 -5.92 -0.95 8.58
N ASP A 165 -5.92 -0.10 9.61
CA ASP A 165 -4.71 0.58 10.06
C ASP A 165 -3.64 -0.43 10.51
N LEU A 166 -4.02 -1.44 11.28
CA LEU A 166 -3.10 -2.50 11.72
C LEU A 166 -2.53 -3.28 10.54
N TRP A 167 -3.36 -3.73 9.61
CA TRP A 167 -2.92 -4.41 8.39
C TRP A 167 -2.04 -3.54 7.50
N SER A 168 -2.40 -2.28 7.32
CA SER A 168 -1.62 -1.36 6.48
C SER A 168 -0.25 -1.05 7.05
N THR A 169 -0.12 -1.07 8.37
CA THR A 169 1.10 -0.62 9.07
C THR A 169 1.94 -1.75 9.67
N ALA A 170 1.41 -2.97 9.70
CA ALA A 170 1.98 -4.10 10.45
C ALA A 170 2.17 -3.79 11.96
N ALA A 171 1.42 -2.84 12.50
CA ALA A 171 1.46 -2.49 13.91
C ALA A 171 0.85 -3.61 14.77
N SER A 172 1.32 -3.74 16.02
CA SER A 172 0.84 -4.76 16.95
C SER A 172 -0.51 -4.38 17.58
N ASN A 173 -0.77 -3.08 17.72
CA ASN A 173 -2.00 -2.52 18.27
C ASN A 173 -2.12 -1.03 17.90
N THR A 174 -3.23 -0.39 18.23
CA THR A 174 -3.52 1.01 17.89
C THR A 174 -2.68 2.05 18.65
N TYR A 175 -1.91 1.65 19.63
CA TYR A 175 -0.96 2.51 20.37
C TYR A 175 0.48 2.36 19.87
N ASP A 176 0.73 1.43 18.97
CA ASP A 176 2.04 1.23 18.37
C ASP A 176 2.42 2.43 17.47
N GLU A 177 3.62 2.95 17.62
CA GLU A 177 4.09 4.11 16.82
C GLU A 177 4.11 3.80 15.31
N ARG A 178 4.22 2.53 14.92
CA ARG A 178 4.16 2.07 13.52
C ARG A 178 2.85 2.42 12.83
N ILE A 179 1.75 2.62 13.57
CA ILE A 179 0.44 2.96 13.01
C ILE A 179 0.45 4.27 12.20
N LYS A 180 1.48 5.08 12.35
CA LYS A 180 1.64 6.36 11.63
C LYS A 180 2.25 6.22 10.23
N SER A 181 2.72 5.02 9.86
CA SER A 181 3.32 4.78 8.55
C SER A 181 3.06 3.36 8.06
N GLY A 182 2.75 3.22 6.78
CA GLY A 182 2.46 1.95 6.14
C GLY A 182 3.69 1.08 5.92
N VAL A 183 3.52 -0.23 5.88
CA VAL A 183 4.60 -1.17 5.68
C VAL A 183 5.31 -0.96 4.33
N VAL A 184 4.54 -0.76 3.26
CA VAL A 184 5.13 -0.48 1.93
C VAL A 184 5.67 0.95 1.87
N GLY A 185 5.00 1.91 2.53
CA GLY A 185 5.48 3.29 2.63
C GLY A 185 6.86 3.38 3.28
N ARG A 186 7.10 2.64 4.38
CA ARG A 186 8.42 2.56 5.02
C ARG A 186 9.48 1.95 4.10
N LEU A 187 9.11 0.94 3.32
CA LEU A 187 10.02 0.34 2.34
C LEU A 187 10.38 1.34 1.24
N LEU A 188 9.39 1.97 0.63
CA LEU A 188 9.60 2.95 -0.44
C LEU A 188 10.40 4.16 0.03
N ASP A 189 10.24 4.57 1.28
CA ASP A 189 11.04 5.62 1.90
C ASP A 189 12.54 5.29 1.94
N GLN A 190 12.90 4.01 2.07
CA GLN A 190 14.29 3.57 2.01
C GLN A 190 14.81 3.52 0.56
N GLU A 191 13.94 3.28 -0.40
CA GLU A 191 14.29 3.31 -1.82
C GLU A 191 14.40 4.75 -2.34
N PHE A 192 13.52 5.64 -1.91
CA PHE A 192 13.41 7.04 -2.34
C PHE A 192 13.57 8.01 -1.16
N PRO A 193 14.73 8.05 -0.48
CA PRO A 193 14.91 8.80 0.77
C PRO A 193 14.78 10.32 0.64
N ALA A 194 14.91 10.86 -0.56
CA ALA A 194 14.73 12.28 -0.89
C ALA A 194 13.43 12.55 -1.67
N PHE A 195 12.41 11.70 -1.51
CA PHE A 195 11.18 11.79 -2.30
C PHE A 195 10.52 13.17 -2.27
N SER A 196 10.53 13.85 -1.12
CA SER A 196 9.93 15.18 -0.97
C SER A 196 10.64 16.25 -1.81
N GLU A 197 11.97 16.17 -1.92
CA GLU A 197 12.82 17.15 -2.56
C GLU A 197 13.10 16.81 -4.03
N ALA A 198 13.23 15.52 -4.31
CA ALA A 198 13.56 14.99 -5.62
C ALA A 198 12.71 13.74 -5.93
N PRO A 199 11.40 13.92 -6.16
CA PRO A 199 10.53 12.81 -6.48
C PRO A 199 10.99 12.11 -7.78
N PRO A 200 10.90 10.77 -7.85
CA PRO A 200 11.28 10.03 -9.05
C PRO A 200 10.37 10.41 -10.24
N THR A 201 10.81 10.07 -11.44
CA THR A 201 10.05 10.36 -12.67
C THR A 201 8.86 9.42 -12.91
N ILE A 202 8.83 8.31 -12.18
CA ILE A 202 7.74 7.32 -12.17
C ILE A 202 7.18 7.20 -10.75
N PRO A 203 5.88 6.92 -10.58
CA PRO A 203 5.32 6.74 -9.25
C PRO A 203 5.93 5.50 -8.57
N PRO A 204 6.41 5.58 -7.32
CA PRO A 204 6.95 4.44 -6.58
C PRO A 204 5.93 3.32 -6.37
N ALA A 205 4.68 3.70 -6.10
CA ALA A 205 3.53 2.82 -6.04
C ALA A 205 2.34 3.45 -6.76
N LEU A 206 1.39 2.61 -7.17
CA LEU A 206 0.22 3.04 -7.91
C LEU A 206 -1.03 2.33 -7.40
N ARG A 207 -2.04 3.10 -7.06
CA ARG A 207 -3.35 2.59 -6.64
C ARG A 207 -4.41 2.97 -7.66
N ILE A 208 -5.22 1.99 -8.06
CA ILE A 208 -6.41 2.22 -8.87
C ILE A 208 -7.64 1.93 -8.01
N GLY A 209 -8.55 2.90 -7.95
CA GLY A 209 -9.74 2.82 -7.10
C GLY A 209 -9.61 3.65 -5.81
N TYR A 210 -10.66 3.61 -5.00
CA TYR A 210 -10.72 4.35 -3.74
C TYR A 210 -10.16 3.52 -2.59
N SER A 211 -9.24 4.07 -1.82
CA SER A 211 -8.89 3.58 -0.49
C SER A 211 -8.24 4.70 0.31
N THR A 212 -8.43 4.67 1.61
CA THR A 212 -7.87 5.66 2.54
C THR A 212 -6.88 5.04 3.52
N ASP A 213 -6.41 3.81 3.26
CA ASP A 213 -5.45 3.15 4.15
C ASP A 213 -4.03 3.71 4.01
N ALA A 214 -3.25 3.50 5.07
CA ALA A 214 -1.92 4.06 5.21
C ALA A 214 -0.80 3.20 4.58
N ILE A 215 -1.09 2.14 3.83
CA ILE A 215 -0.09 1.14 3.41
C ILE A 215 1.10 1.76 2.66
N PHE A 216 0.87 2.83 1.89
CA PHE A 216 1.89 3.56 1.13
C PHE A 216 2.34 4.86 1.80
N THR A 217 1.89 5.14 3.02
CA THR A 217 2.28 6.33 3.77
C THR A 217 3.66 6.11 4.40
N ALA A 218 4.64 6.89 4.00
CA ALA A 218 5.97 6.88 4.60
C ALA A 218 5.99 7.63 5.95
N PRO A 219 7.05 7.47 6.77
CA PRO A 219 7.25 8.28 7.96
C PRO A 219 7.13 9.78 7.66
N GLY A 220 6.52 10.54 8.57
CA GLY A 220 6.24 11.96 8.35
C GLY A 220 5.00 12.24 7.51
N ASN A 221 4.09 11.27 7.36
CA ASN A 221 2.84 11.35 6.59
C ASN A 221 3.04 11.59 5.07
N GLN A 222 4.19 11.20 4.55
CA GLN A 222 4.48 11.36 3.14
C GLN A 222 3.81 10.26 2.31
N GLN A 223 2.96 10.64 1.35
CA GLN A 223 2.31 9.69 0.44
C GLN A 223 3.27 9.30 -0.68
N MET A 224 3.55 8.00 -0.79
CA MET A 224 4.50 7.44 -1.75
C MET A 224 3.81 6.84 -2.99
N GLU A 225 2.50 6.96 -3.08
CA GLU A 225 1.70 6.42 -4.17
C GLU A 225 1.08 7.48 -5.06
N LEU A 226 0.77 7.10 -6.29
CA LEU A 226 -0.16 7.81 -7.15
C LEU A 226 -1.50 7.10 -7.10
N VAL A 227 -2.58 7.84 -6.84
CA VAL A 227 -3.95 7.32 -6.81
C VAL A 227 -4.76 7.90 -7.95
N PHE A 228 -5.51 7.09 -8.66
CA PHE A 228 -6.54 7.56 -9.58
C PHE A 228 -7.70 6.56 -9.68
N ASN A 229 -8.91 7.09 -9.87
CA ASN A 229 -10.14 6.31 -9.95
C ASN A 229 -10.65 6.17 -11.38
N ASP A 230 -10.49 7.20 -12.17
CA ASP A 230 -10.84 7.24 -13.57
C ASP A 230 -9.58 7.46 -14.42
N PRO A 231 -9.12 6.43 -15.14
CA PRO A 231 -7.99 6.55 -16.04
C PRO A 231 -8.19 7.63 -17.11
N ASN A 232 -9.42 7.84 -17.57
CA ASN A 232 -9.69 8.82 -18.63
C ASN A 232 -9.48 10.25 -18.13
N GLU A 233 -9.88 10.55 -16.90
CA GLU A 233 -9.61 11.86 -16.29
C GLU A 233 -8.11 12.07 -16.08
N PHE A 234 -7.42 11.05 -15.60
CA PHE A 234 -5.97 11.09 -15.41
C PHE A 234 -5.23 11.27 -16.76
N PHE A 235 -5.65 10.57 -17.81
CA PHE A 235 -5.08 10.73 -19.15
C PHE A 235 -5.38 12.10 -19.75
N ARG A 236 -6.55 12.67 -19.47
CA ARG A 236 -6.86 14.07 -19.83
C ARG A 236 -5.93 15.06 -19.15
N LEU A 237 -5.59 14.84 -17.88
CA LEU A 237 -4.60 15.65 -17.17
C LEU A 237 -3.24 15.60 -17.88
N ALA A 238 -2.78 14.41 -18.28
CA ALA A 238 -1.54 14.24 -19.03
C ALA A 238 -1.53 15.00 -20.37
N GLN A 239 -2.67 15.08 -21.03
CA GLN A 239 -2.82 15.68 -22.35
C GLN A 239 -2.96 17.21 -22.30
N PHE A 240 -3.67 17.75 -21.32
CA PHE A 240 -4.03 19.16 -21.24
C PHE A 240 -3.45 19.90 -20.03
N GLY A 241 -2.83 19.19 -19.10
CA GLY A 241 -2.20 19.79 -17.93
C GLY A 241 -0.99 20.62 -18.31
N LYS A 242 -0.70 21.65 -17.50
CA LYS A 242 0.47 22.51 -17.64
C LYS A 242 1.28 22.50 -16.36
N LEU A 243 2.58 22.59 -16.49
CA LEU A 243 3.47 22.80 -15.35
C LEU A 243 3.27 24.22 -14.81
N TYR A 244 3.24 24.33 -13.50
CA TYR A 244 3.14 25.61 -12.80
C TYR A 244 4.51 26.03 -12.28
N GLU A 245 4.78 27.34 -12.26
CA GLU A 245 5.92 27.87 -11.53
C GLU A 245 5.71 27.67 -10.03
N THR A 246 6.75 27.16 -9.37
CA THR A 246 6.73 26.86 -7.94
C THR A 246 7.43 27.93 -7.11
N GLU A 247 8.15 28.86 -7.75
CA GLU A 247 8.92 29.93 -7.12
C GLU A 247 8.20 31.29 -7.17
N GLY A 248 8.66 32.23 -6.37
CA GLY A 248 8.22 33.64 -6.43
C GLY A 248 6.97 33.98 -5.60
N TRP A 249 6.54 33.13 -4.69
CA TRP A 249 5.31 33.32 -3.92
C TRP A 249 5.49 33.90 -2.52
N GLY A 250 6.72 34.28 -2.15
CA GLY A 250 7.07 34.81 -0.84
C GLY A 250 7.16 33.78 0.28
N ASP A 251 7.81 34.15 1.38
CA ASP A 251 8.11 33.26 2.51
C ASP A 251 6.98 33.21 3.57
N CYS A 252 5.77 33.63 3.23
CA CYS A 252 4.63 33.51 4.13
C CYS A 252 4.00 32.09 4.08
N PRO A 253 3.26 31.66 5.13
CA PRO A 253 2.64 30.33 5.17
C PRO A 253 1.79 30.02 3.93
N GLN A 254 1.05 30.99 3.40
CA GLN A 254 0.21 30.81 2.22
C GLN A 254 1.02 30.72 0.92
N GLY A 255 2.14 31.44 0.82
CA GLY A 255 3.07 31.31 -0.30
C GLY A 255 3.69 29.92 -0.33
N GLN A 256 4.07 29.40 0.85
CA GLN A 256 4.61 28.05 1.02
C GLN A 256 3.57 26.98 0.66
N GLU A 257 2.33 27.09 1.14
CA GLU A 257 1.22 26.18 0.75
C GLU A 257 0.96 26.19 -0.76
N ARG A 258 1.03 27.36 -1.40
CA ARG A 258 0.87 27.50 -2.85
C ARG A 258 1.99 26.83 -3.63
N SER A 259 3.23 27.04 -3.24
CA SER A 259 4.40 26.38 -3.84
C SER A 259 4.28 24.87 -3.71
N TYR A 260 3.88 24.38 -2.56
CA TYR A 260 3.61 22.97 -2.29
C TYR A 260 2.55 22.37 -3.22
N LEU A 261 1.36 22.97 -3.28
CA LEU A 261 0.28 22.48 -4.14
C LEU A 261 0.66 22.46 -5.61
N ARG A 262 1.44 23.44 -6.06
CA ARG A 262 1.95 23.50 -7.44
C ARG A 262 2.99 22.43 -7.71
N ALA A 263 3.91 22.20 -6.78
CA ALA A 263 4.88 21.11 -6.87
C ALA A 263 4.18 19.76 -6.96
N LEU A 264 3.16 19.55 -6.12
CA LEU A 264 2.33 18.35 -6.12
C LEU A 264 1.56 18.18 -7.44
N THR A 265 0.95 19.24 -7.94
CA THR A 265 0.26 19.25 -9.25
C THR A 265 1.24 18.93 -10.38
N ASN A 266 2.44 19.48 -10.33
CA ASN A 266 3.49 19.20 -11.30
C ASN A 266 3.94 17.74 -11.25
N ASN A 267 4.06 17.15 -10.08
CA ASN A 267 4.41 15.74 -9.93
C ASN A 267 3.27 14.83 -10.46
N SER A 268 2.03 15.15 -10.14
CA SER A 268 0.87 14.45 -10.70
C SER A 268 0.84 14.52 -12.22
N LEU A 269 1.17 15.69 -12.79
CA LEU A 269 1.27 15.84 -14.25
C LEU A 269 2.43 15.02 -14.84
N ARG A 270 3.62 15.05 -14.23
CA ARG A 270 4.75 14.23 -14.68
C ARG A 270 4.43 12.74 -14.62
N TYR A 271 3.85 12.28 -13.51
CA TYR A 271 3.39 10.89 -13.38
C TYR A 271 2.32 10.56 -14.40
N SER A 272 1.37 11.48 -14.67
CA SER A 272 0.33 11.24 -15.66
C SER A 272 0.90 11.04 -17.07
N GLN A 273 1.94 11.76 -17.42
CA GLN A 273 2.65 11.61 -18.70
C GLN A 273 3.34 10.24 -18.79
N SER A 274 4.09 9.85 -17.75
CA SER A 274 4.77 8.55 -17.69
C SER A 274 3.77 7.37 -17.75
N VAL A 275 2.70 7.45 -16.97
CA VAL A 275 1.63 6.46 -16.92
C VAL A 275 0.92 6.36 -18.27
N THR A 276 0.57 7.51 -18.89
CA THR A 276 -0.09 7.55 -20.20
C THR A 276 0.81 6.98 -21.30
N ALA A 277 2.10 7.31 -21.29
CA ALA A 277 3.06 6.78 -22.24
C ALA A 277 3.17 5.25 -22.12
N ALA A 278 3.29 4.72 -20.91
CA ALA A 278 3.32 3.28 -20.67
C ALA A 278 2.00 2.60 -21.08
N TYR A 279 0.86 3.18 -20.68
CA TYR A 279 -0.46 2.65 -21.00
C TYR A 279 -0.71 2.57 -22.51
N ASN A 280 -0.33 3.59 -23.29
CA ASN A 280 -0.55 3.65 -24.74
C ASN A 280 0.43 2.79 -25.54
N LYS A 281 1.53 2.36 -24.92
CA LYS A 281 2.55 1.53 -25.57
C LYS A 281 2.06 0.10 -25.86
N THR A 282 1.06 -0.37 -25.11
CA THR A 282 0.53 -1.74 -25.22
C THR A 282 -1.00 -1.76 -25.23
N SER A 283 -1.57 -2.94 -25.47
CA SER A 283 -3.00 -3.20 -25.37
C SER A 283 -3.25 -4.50 -24.63
N ASN A 284 -4.45 -4.67 -24.09
CA ASN A 284 -4.86 -5.96 -23.56
C ASN A 284 -5.05 -6.96 -24.68
N LYS A 285 -4.50 -8.16 -24.54
CA LYS A 285 -4.58 -9.27 -25.49
C LYS A 285 -5.71 -10.24 -25.15
N VAL A 286 -6.22 -10.16 -23.93
CA VAL A 286 -7.31 -10.96 -23.40
C VAL A 286 -8.48 -10.03 -23.06
N ALA A 287 -9.70 -10.49 -23.33
CA ALA A 287 -10.90 -9.78 -22.92
C ALA A 287 -11.07 -9.87 -21.40
N TYR A 288 -11.25 -8.74 -20.76
CA TYR A 288 -11.57 -8.69 -19.34
C TYR A 288 -13.10 -8.75 -19.14
N PRO A 289 -13.58 -9.44 -18.09
CA PRO A 289 -15.00 -9.51 -17.80
C PRO A 289 -15.56 -8.12 -17.48
N THR A 290 -16.77 -7.85 -17.94
CA THR A 290 -17.50 -6.60 -17.62
C THR A 290 -18.41 -6.81 -16.43
N GLY A 291 -18.72 -5.73 -15.71
CA GLY A 291 -19.68 -5.77 -14.59
C GLY A 291 -19.16 -6.48 -13.34
N THR A 292 -17.83 -6.63 -13.19
CA THR A 292 -17.24 -7.11 -11.94
C THR A 292 -17.48 -6.12 -10.81
N VAL A 293 -17.62 -6.63 -9.58
CA VAL A 293 -17.79 -5.79 -8.40
C VAL A 293 -16.61 -4.80 -8.30
N SER A 294 -16.89 -3.57 -7.95
CA SER A 294 -15.94 -2.44 -7.88
C SER A 294 -15.12 -2.24 -9.17
N ARG A 295 -15.60 -2.74 -10.31
CA ARG A 295 -14.87 -2.70 -11.59
C ARG A 295 -13.45 -3.31 -11.50
N LEU A 296 -13.30 -4.36 -10.70
CA LEU A 296 -11.99 -4.97 -10.44
C LEU A 296 -11.26 -5.38 -11.73
N ALA A 297 -11.99 -5.94 -12.70
CA ALA A 297 -11.41 -6.37 -13.96
C ALA A 297 -10.84 -5.18 -14.76
N GLU A 298 -11.53 -4.05 -14.79
CA GLU A 298 -11.04 -2.84 -15.45
C GLU A 298 -9.80 -2.27 -14.74
N GLN A 299 -9.79 -2.28 -13.41
CA GLN A 299 -8.62 -1.88 -12.63
C GLN A 299 -7.41 -2.76 -13.01
N MET A 300 -7.58 -4.10 -13.02
CA MET A 300 -6.52 -5.02 -13.37
C MET A 300 -6.10 -4.94 -14.86
N ALA A 301 -7.04 -4.64 -15.77
CA ALA A 301 -6.72 -4.40 -17.18
C ALA A 301 -5.78 -3.20 -17.38
N ILE A 302 -5.97 -2.15 -16.57
CA ILE A 302 -5.09 -0.98 -16.56
C ILE A 302 -3.71 -1.36 -16.03
N VAL A 303 -3.65 -2.04 -14.87
CA VAL A 303 -2.38 -2.50 -14.28
C VAL A 303 -1.60 -3.36 -15.27
N SER A 304 -2.26 -4.31 -15.94
CA SER A 304 -1.63 -5.16 -16.97
C SER A 304 -0.97 -4.32 -18.08
N ARG A 305 -1.67 -3.31 -18.60
CA ARG A 305 -1.09 -2.43 -19.65
C ARG A 305 0.11 -1.64 -19.13
N LEU A 306 0.06 -1.14 -17.89
CA LEU A 306 1.16 -0.40 -17.28
C LEU A 306 2.40 -1.27 -17.10
N ILE A 307 2.22 -2.51 -16.66
CA ILE A 307 3.30 -3.50 -16.51
C ILE A 307 3.90 -3.83 -17.88
N LYS A 308 3.08 -4.22 -18.85
CA LYS A 308 3.52 -4.55 -20.22
C LYS A 308 4.16 -3.35 -20.93
N GLY A 309 3.67 -2.15 -20.66
CA GLY A 309 4.23 -0.89 -21.15
C GLY A 309 5.54 -0.47 -20.47
N ARG A 310 6.00 -1.25 -19.47
CA ARG A 310 7.23 -1.03 -18.71
C ARG A 310 7.25 0.34 -18.02
N LEU A 311 6.19 0.65 -17.24
CA LEU A 311 6.15 1.88 -16.44
C LEU A 311 7.31 1.92 -15.43
N GLY A 312 7.69 0.78 -14.85
CA GLY A 312 8.74 0.70 -13.83
C GLY A 312 8.22 0.78 -12.39
N THR A 313 6.94 1.03 -12.17
CA THR A 313 6.33 0.93 -10.83
C THR A 313 6.30 -0.53 -10.38
N ARG A 314 6.74 -0.77 -9.13
CA ARG A 314 6.89 -2.14 -8.61
C ARG A 314 5.74 -2.60 -7.72
N VAL A 315 4.97 -1.69 -7.15
CA VAL A 315 3.82 -2.04 -6.30
C VAL A 315 2.57 -1.40 -6.85
N TYR A 316 1.59 -2.24 -7.15
CA TYR A 316 0.26 -1.84 -7.59
C TYR A 316 -0.77 -2.29 -6.57
N MET A 317 -1.84 -1.52 -6.42
CA MET A 317 -2.97 -1.87 -5.58
C MET A 317 -4.28 -1.63 -6.31
N VAL A 318 -5.18 -2.59 -6.18
CA VAL A 318 -6.57 -2.52 -6.65
C VAL A 318 -7.50 -2.92 -5.52
N ASN A 319 -8.75 -2.47 -5.60
CA ASN A 319 -9.71 -2.67 -4.51
C ASN A 319 -10.99 -3.33 -5.02
N ILE A 320 -11.57 -4.16 -4.17
CA ILE A 320 -12.90 -4.71 -4.33
C ILE A 320 -13.65 -4.60 -2.99
N ASP A 321 -14.81 -3.93 -3.02
CA ASP A 321 -15.65 -3.72 -1.84
C ASP A 321 -16.81 -4.72 -1.79
N GLY A 322 -17.54 -4.75 -0.67
CA GLY A 322 -18.76 -5.53 -0.53
C GLY A 322 -18.64 -6.80 0.30
N PHE A 323 -17.49 -7.03 0.95
CA PHE A 323 -17.28 -8.20 1.80
C PHE A 323 -17.94 -8.11 3.18
N ASP A 324 -18.54 -6.97 3.52
CA ASP A 324 -19.27 -6.79 4.78
C ASP A 324 -20.66 -7.45 4.74
N THR A 325 -20.68 -8.77 4.62
CA THR A 325 -21.84 -9.60 4.31
C THR A 325 -22.63 -10.01 5.56
N HIS A 326 -23.12 -9.02 6.33
CA HIS A 326 -23.94 -9.27 7.53
C HIS A 326 -25.29 -9.92 7.26
N ALA A 327 -25.81 -9.83 6.03
CA ALA A 327 -27.10 -10.40 5.66
C ALA A 327 -27.10 -10.95 4.23
N ASN A 328 -27.92 -11.97 3.97
CA ASN A 328 -28.12 -12.57 2.64
C ASN A 328 -26.80 -12.89 1.90
N GLN A 329 -25.79 -13.34 2.62
CA GLN A 329 -24.43 -13.55 2.10
C GLN A 329 -24.41 -14.45 0.87
N ALA A 330 -25.23 -15.52 0.84
CA ALA A 330 -25.31 -16.43 -0.29
C ALA A 330 -25.70 -15.76 -1.61
N SER A 331 -26.36 -14.60 -1.57
CA SER A 331 -26.73 -13.81 -2.77
C SER A 331 -25.60 -12.92 -3.28
N TYR A 332 -24.67 -12.50 -2.44
CA TYR A 332 -23.64 -11.51 -2.79
C TYR A 332 -22.24 -12.09 -2.88
N HIS A 333 -21.86 -12.97 -1.95
CA HIS A 333 -20.50 -13.51 -1.87
C HIS A 333 -20.06 -14.26 -3.14
N PRO A 334 -20.90 -15.04 -3.84
CA PRO A 334 -20.50 -15.68 -5.09
C PRO A 334 -20.09 -14.69 -6.19
N ALA A 335 -20.72 -13.51 -6.25
CA ALA A 335 -20.36 -12.47 -7.23
C ALA A 335 -19.00 -11.83 -6.91
N LEU A 336 -18.69 -11.66 -5.62
CA LEU A 336 -17.37 -11.20 -5.15
C LEU A 336 -16.28 -12.22 -5.53
N MET A 337 -16.51 -13.49 -5.22
CA MET A 337 -15.60 -14.58 -5.58
C MET A 337 -15.38 -14.70 -7.09
N SER A 338 -16.46 -14.62 -7.87
CA SER A 338 -16.40 -14.60 -9.34
C SER A 338 -15.61 -13.41 -9.87
N SER A 339 -15.82 -12.22 -9.28
CA SER A 339 -15.10 -11.01 -9.68
C SER A 339 -13.59 -11.16 -9.47
N ILE A 340 -13.16 -11.70 -8.32
CA ILE A 340 -11.74 -11.96 -8.05
C ILE A 340 -11.19 -12.97 -9.05
N ALA A 341 -11.84 -14.15 -9.15
CA ALA A 341 -11.33 -15.25 -9.97
C ALA A 341 -11.20 -14.88 -11.45
N ASN A 342 -12.24 -14.26 -12.00
CA ASN A 342 -12.26 -13.89 -13.40
C ASN A 342 -11.28 -12.75 -13.71
N SER A 343 -11.13 -11.78 -12.80
CA SER A 343 -10.18 -10.68 -12.97
C SER A 343 -8.72 -11.17 -12.88
N VAL A 344 -8.40 -12.02 -11.89
CA VAL A 344 -7.07 -12.61 -11.74
C VAL A 344 -6.72 -13.50 -12.95
N SER A 345 -7.65 -14.35 -13.38
CA SER A 345 -7.44 -15.23 -14.53
C SER A 345 -7.21 -14.44 -15.82
N ALA A 346 -8.04 -13.42 -16.09
CA ALA A 346 -7.86 -12.55 -17.26
C ALA A 346 -6.52 -11.80 -17.20
N PHE A 347 -6.17 -11.23 -16.06
CA PHE A 347 -4.93 -10.51 -15.84
C PHE A 347 -3.69 -11.39 -16.07
N TYR A 348 -3.66 -12.57 -15.45
CA TYR A 348 -2.56 -13.51 -15.63
C TYR A 348 -2.39 -13.93 -17.10
N ASN A 349 -3.49 -14.26 -17.76
CA ASN A 349 -3.47 -14.67 -19.16
C ASN A 349 -3.07 -13.51 -20.10
N ASP A 350 -3.47 -12.28 -19.79
CA ASP A 350 -3.09 -11.09 -20.56
C ASP A 350 -1.58 -10.79 -20.43
N LEU A 351 -1.02 -10.91 -19.23
CA LEU A 351 0.43 -10.83 -19.04
C LEU A 351 1.17 -11.96 -19.76
N LYS A 352 0.65 -13.20 -19.68
CA LYS A 352 1.23 -14.39 -20.32
C LYS A 352 1.26 -14.26 -21.85
N ALA A 353 0.26 -13.63 -22.45
CA ALA A 353 0.20 -13.40 -23.90
C ALA A 353 1.34 -12.49 -24.41
N ASP A 354 1.92 -11.67 -23.57
CA ASP A 354 3.05 -10.79 -23.87
C ASP A 354 4.35 -11.22 -23.12
N ASN A 355 4.40 -12.42 -22.53
CA ASN A 355 5.52 -12.97 -21.74
C ASN A 355 5.94 -12.06 -20.58
N ALA A 356 4.99 -11.38 -19.95
CA ALA A 356 5.22 -10.43 -18.85
C ALA A 356 4.79 -10.97 -17.48
N GLN A 357 4.39 -12.25 -17.37
CA GLN A 357 3.84 -12.82 -16.13
C GLN A 357 4.91 -13.28 -15.12
N SER A 358 6.12 -13.56 -15.59
CA SER A 358 7.14 -14.26 -14.78
C SER A 358 7.63 -13.46 -13.57
N ASN A 359 7.57 -12.14 -13.63
CA ASN A 359 7.99 -11.23 -12.58
C ASN A 359 6.82 -10.52 -11.87
N VAL A 360 5.60 -11.06 -11.98
CA VAL A 360 4.41 -10.50 -11.34
C VAL A 360 3.81 -11.49 -10.35
N SER A 361 3.60 -11.04 -9.12
CA SER A 361 2.87 -11.77 -8.09
C SER A 361 1.66 -10.97 -7.62
N ILE A 362 0.55 -11.65 -7.40
CA ILE A 362 -0.70 -11.09 -6.92
C ILE A 362 -0.97 -11.62 -5.51
N VAL A 363 -1.40 -10.76 -4.60
CA VAL A 363 -1.77 -11.12 -3.22
C VAL A 363 -3.14 -10.54 -2.91
N THR A 364 -4.08 -11.37 -2.46
CA THR A 364 -5.36 -10.91 -1.90
C THR A 364 -5.24 -10.76 -0.39
N TYR A 365 -5.89 -9.74 0.19
CA TYR A 365 -5.99 -9.60 1.65
C TYR A 365 -7.25 -8.84 2.06
N SER A 366 -7.66 -9.02 3.30
CA SER A 366 -8.78 -8.33 3.92
C SER A 366 -8.40 -7.96 5.35
N GLU A 367 -9.04 -6.98 5.92
CA GLU A 367 -8.73 -6.45 7.26
C GLU A 367 -9.00 -7.43 8.41
N PHE A 368 -9.91 -8.38 8.22
CA PHE A 368 -10.23 -9.49 9.12
C PHE A 368 -11.05 -10.57 8.39
N GLY A 369 -11.39 -11.64 9.08
CA GLY A 369 -12.30 -12.67 8.62
C GLY A 369 -13.73 -12.49 9.13
N ARG A 370 -14.53 -13.54 8.99
CA ARG A 370 -15.93 -13.56 9.42
C ARG A 370 -16.16 -14.59 10.50
N THR A 371 -17.30 -14.46 11.22
CA THR A 371 -17.72 -15.47 12.19
C THR A 371 -17.81 -16.85 11.55
N ILE A 372 -17.41 -17.86 12.30
CA ILE A 372 -17.46 -19.24 11.82
C ILE A 372 -18.92 -19.72 11.70
N ARG A 373 -19.77 -19.31 12.64
CA ARG A 373 -21.21 -19.57 12.63
C ARG A 373 -21.94 -18.49 11.84
N GLU A 374 -22.94 -18.92 11.03
CA GLU A 374 -23.86 -17.97 10.39
C GLU A 374 -24.72 -17.25 11.43
N ASN A 375 -25.11 -16.01 11.12
CA ASN A 375 -25.99 -15.21 11.97
C ASN A 375 -27.48 -15.35 11.57
N GLY A 376 -28.38 -14.76 12.36
CA GLY A 376 -29.83 -14.83 12.12
C GLY A 376 -30.32 -14.09 10.87
N SER A 377 -29.46 -13.31 10.20
CA SER A 377 -29.76 -12.58 8.96
C SER A 377 -29.24 -13.30 7.71
N LEU A 378 -28.86 -14.58 7.82
CA LEU A 378 -28.29 -15.40 6.74
C LEU A 378 -26.99 -14.80 6.18
N GLY A 379 -26.15 -14.31 7.07
CA GLY A 379 -24.85 -13.76 6.80
C GLY A 379 -23.86 -14.11 7.90
N THR A 380 -22.78 -13.35 8.00
CA THR A 380 -21.75 -13.51 9.01
C THR A 380 -21.37 -12.15 9.60
N ASP A 381 -21.04 -12.14 10.89
CA ASP A 381 -20.53 -10.96 11.56
C ASP A 381 -19.00 -10.91 11.49
N HIS A 382 -18.38 -9.84 12.02
CA HIS A 382 -16.94 -9.71 12.05
C HIS A 382 -16.29 -10.83 12.87
N GLY A 383 -15.25 -11.44 12.32
CA GLY A 383 -14.50 -12.54 12.93
C GLY A 383 -12.99 -12.36 12.81
N ASN A 384 -12.22 -13.29 13.37
CA ASN A 384 -10.78 -13.15 13.47
C ASN A 384 -10.06 -13.59 12.19
N LEU A 385 -10.34 -14.77 11.73
CA LEU A 385 -9.45 -15.54 10.86
C LEU A 385 -10.03 -15.64 9.45
N SER A 386 -9.17 -15.45 8.45
CA SER A 386 -9.56 -15.52 7.05
C SER A 386 -8.60 -16.41 6.25
N SER A 387 -8.90 -16.58 4.97
CA SER A 387 -7.98 -17.17 3.99
C SER A 387 -7.51 -16.09 3.03
N LEU A 388 -6.23 -16.14 2.64
CA LEU A 388 -5.65 -15.30 1.62
C LEU A 388 -5.21 -16.17 0.45
N MET A 389 -5.13 -15.58 -0.74
CA MET A 389 -4.65 -16.25 -1.94
C MET A 389 -3.52 -15.46 -2.58
N MET A 390 -2.56 -16.19 -3.14
CA MET A 390 -1.45 -15.62 -3.91
C MET A 390 -1.35 -16.30 -5.26
N PHE A 391 -0.98 -15.54 -6.29
CA PHE A 391 -0.91 -16.04 -7.66
C PHE A 391 0.33 -15.50 -8.37
N GLY A 392 0.92 -16.32 -9.25
CA GLY A 392 2.05 -15.93 -10.10
C GLY A 392 3.02 -17.08 -10.37
N ASP A 393 3.83 -16.95 -11.42
CA ASP A 393 4.83 -17.98 -11.79
C ASP A 393 5.86 -18.20 -10.69
N GLY A 394 6.18 -17.13 -9.94
CA GLY A 394 7.12 -17.16 -8.83
C GLY A 394 6.55 -17.73 -7.54
N VAL A 395 5.24 -17.87 -7.42
CA VAL A 395 4.60 -18.39 -6.21
C VAL A 395 4.91 -19.87 -6.04
N ASN A 396 5.25 -20.27 -4.82
CA ASN A 396 5.38 -21.66 -4.42
C ASN A 396 3.98 -22.16 -4.04
N GLY A 397 3.31 -22.84 -4.98
CA GLY A 397 1.91 -23.22 -4.84
C GLY A 397 1.63 -24.20 -3.71
N GLY A 398 0.40 -24.21 -3.22
CA GLY A 398 -0.08 -25.11 -2.18
C GLY A 398 -0.70 -24.41 -0.99
N PHE A 399 -0.85 -25.15 0.12
CA PHE A 399 -1.42 -24.64 1.36
C PHE A 399 -0.34 -24.20 2.35
N TYR A 400 -0.61 -23.09 3.04
CA TYR A 400 0.22 -22.54 4.11
C TYR A 400 -0.65 -22.26 5.34
N GLY A 401 -0.08 -22.50 6.53
CA GLY A 401 -0.83 -22.46 7.78
C GLY A 401 -1.68 -23.72 7.97
N SER A 402 -2.38 -23.77 9.08
CA SER A 402 -3.31 -24.85 9.42
C SER A 402 -4.73 -24.42 9.13
N PRO A 403 -5.63 -25.32 8.74
CA PRO A 403 -7.04 -24.97 8.62
C PRO A 403 -7.63 -24.60 9.98
N ILE A 404 -8.73 -23.84 9.97
CA ILE A 404 -9.50 -23.54 11.18
C ILE A 404 -10.05 -24.84 11.76
N ASP A 405 -9.82 -25.08 13.06
CA ASP A 405 -10.44 -26.22 13.76
C ASP A 405 -11.91 -25.94 14.05
N LEU A 406 -12.78 -26.52 13.23
CA LEU A 406 -14.24 -26.43 13.39
C LEU A 406 -14.79 -27.26 14.58
N ASN A 407 -13.95 -28.08 15.21
CA ASN A 407 -14.27 -28.81 16.44
C ASN A 407 -13.82 -28.06 17.71
N ASP A 408 -13.34 -26.82 17.58
CA ASP A 408 -12.92 -26.02 18.72
C ASP A 408 -13.99 -25.97 19.82
N SER A 409 -13.53 -26.02 21.05
CA SER A 409 -14.41 -25.98 22.23
C SER A 409 -15.23 -24.71 22.33
N GLN A 410 -14.73 -23.60 21.84
CA GLN A 410 -15.44 -22.32 21.80
C GLN A 410 -16.69 -22.41 20.92
N LEU A 411 -16.57 -23.01 19.74
CA LEU A 411 -17.71 -23.21 18.83
C LEU A 411 -18.72 -24.19 19.41
N LYS A 412 -18.28 -25.24 20.11
CA LYS A 412 -19.15 -26.20 20.80
C LYS A 412 -19.93 -25.56 21.95
N ASN A 413 -19.35 -24.55 22.60
CA ASN A 413 -20.00 -23.78 23.67
C ASN A 413 -20.94 -22.69 23.15
N GLY A 414 -21.17 -22.63 21.83
CA GLY A 414 -22.09 -21.68 21.21
C GLY A 414 -21.46 -20.35 20.77
N ASN A 415 -20.15 -20.16 20.91
CA ASN A 415 -19.47 -18.99 20.37
C ASN A 415 -19.57 -18.96 18.83
N THR A 416 -19.51 -17.76 18.28
CA THR A 416 -19.59 -17.53 16.84
C THR A 416 -18.23 -17.38 16.19
N VAL A 417 -17.21 -17.09 16.99
CA VAL A 417 -15.82 -16.87 16.55
C VAL A 417 -14.89 -17.90 17.18
N VAL A 418 -13.76 -18.11 16.54
CA VAL A 418 -12.56 -18.72 17.13
C VAL A 418 -11.51 -17.63 17.28
N TYR A 419 -10.60 -17.77 18.22
CA TYR A 419 -9.60 -16.77 18.51
C TYR A 419 -8.25 -17.16 17.94
N TYR A 420 -7.49 -16.18 17.49
CA TYR A 420 -6.12 -16.37 16.97
C TYR A 420 -5.28 -17.22 17.94
N GLU A 421 -5.38 -16.95 19.22
CA GLU A 421 -4.59 -17.56 20.29
C GLU A 421 -4.97 -19.03 20.58
N THR A 422 -6.17 -19.45 20.21
CA THR A 422 -6.65 -20.84 20.44
C THR A 422 -6.53 -21.72 19.20
N GLN A 423 -6.21 -21.14 18.06
CA GLN A 423 -5.99 -21.83 16.80
C GLN A 423 -4.49 -21.86 16.50
N ASN A 424 -4.04 -22.78 15.67
CA ASN A 424 -2.69 -22.73 15.11
C ASN A 424 -2.67 -21.72 13.95
N SER A 425 -2.86 -20.43 14.30
CA SER A 425 -3.10 -19.36 13.37
C SER A 425 -1.82 -18.84 12.76
N LEU A 426 -1.91 -18.38 11.52
CA LEU A 426 -0.84 -17.72 10.78
C LEU A 426 -0.95 -16.21 10.95
N ASP A 427 0.11 -15.58 11.43
CA ASP A 427 0.17 -14.12 11.50
C ASP A 427 0.35 -13.54 10.08
N TYR A 428 -0.52 -12.60 9.69
CA TYR A 428 -0.44 -11.96 8.38
C TYR A 428 0.91 -11.24 8.14
N ARG A 429 1.60 -10.83 9.21
CA ARG A 429 2.91 -10.17 9.14
C ARG A 429 4.01 -11.10 8.65
N ASN A 430 3.87 -12.43 8.89
CA ASN A 430 4.74 -13.44 8.26
C ASN A 430 4.61 -13.43 6.72
N MET A 431 3.39 -13.22 6.21
CA MET A 431 3.16 -13.07 4.76
C MET A 431 3.85 -11.81 4.22
N TYR A 432 3.69 -10.65 4.88
CA TYR A 432 4.38 -9.44 4.45
C TYR A 432 5.90 -9.60 4.47
N ALA A 433 6.46 -10.15 5.56
CA ALA A 433 7.88 -10.37 5.67
C ALA A 433 8.41 -11.29 4.55
N SER A 434 7.65 -12.35 4.22
CA SER A 434 7.98 -13.25 3.10
C SER A 434 7.89 -12.53 1.75
N VAL A 435 6.85 -11.76 1.49
CA VAL A 435 6.70 -10.98 0.25
C VAL A 435 7.85 -10.00 0.08
N LEU A 436 8.21 -9.27 1.13
CA LEU A 436 9.29 -8.30 1.07
C LEU A 436 10.65 -8.97 0.81
N GLN A 437 10.96 -10.05 1.52
CA GLN A 437 12.26 -10.71 1.39
C GLN A 437 12.35 -11.62 0.17
N GLU A 438 11.39 -12.53 0.00
CA GLU A 438 11.48 -13.60 -0.98
C GLU A 438 11.06 -13.16 -2.39
N TRP A 439 10.17 -12.14 -2.50
CA TRP A 439 9.68 -11.63 -3.77
C TRP A 439 10.25 -10.26 -4.14
N MET A 440 10.16 -9.29 -3.23
CA MET A 440 10.67 -7.95 -3.48
C MET A 440 12.20 -7.85 -3.33
N CYS A 441 12.85 -8.91 -2.87
CA CYS A 441 14.29 -9.04 -2.69
C CYS A 441 14.89 -8.00 -1.74
N VAL A 442 14.16 -7.67 -0.71
CA VAL A 442 14.62 -6.75 0.34
C VAL A 442 15.56 -7.48 1.28
N ASP A 443 16.64 -6.83 1.69
CA ASP A 443 17.59 -7.35 2.67
C ASP A 443 16.86 -7.79 3.96
N PRO A 444 17.17 -8.96 4.54
CA PRO A 444 16.49 -9.48 5.73
C PRO A 444 16.46 -8.52 6.92
N GLU A 445 17.56 -7.79 7.18
CA GLU A 445 17.62 -6.82 8.29
C GLU A 445 16.73 -5.60 7.99
N LEU A 446 16.63 -5.20 6.72
CA LEU A 446 15.75 -4.12 6.29
C LEU A 446 14.29 -4.54 6.35
N VAL A 447 13.97 -5.82 6.08
CA VAL A 447 12.61 -6.36 6.28
C VAL A 447 12.24 -6.27 7.75
N ASP A 448 13.07 -6.79 8.66
CA ASP A 448 12.80 -6.78 10.09
C ASP A 448 12.66 -5.35 10.63
N PHE A 449 13.50 -4.44 10.14
CA PHE A 449 13.36 -3.01 10.42
C PHE A 449 12.03 -2.43 9.91
N THR A 450 11.66 -2.71 8.66
CA THR A 450 10.43 -2.24 8.02
C THR A 450 9.19 -2.77 8.74
N MET A 451 9.25 -4.01 9.21
CA MET A 451 8.18 -4.67 9.96
C MET A 451 8.16 -4.24 11.45
N GLY A 452 9.26 -3.69 11.96
CA GLY A 452 9.45 -3.27 13.34
C GLY A 452 9.90 -4.38 14.30
N GLU A 453 9.80 -5.62 13.90
CA GLU A 453 10.29 -6.82 14.59
C GLU A 453 10.49 -7.96 13.60
N HIS A 454 11.10 -9.05 14.06
CA HIS A 454 11.33 -10.23 13.23
C HIS A 454 10.05 -11.06 13.10
N TYR A 455 9.72 -11.45 11.85
CA TYR A 455 8.65 -12.39 11.52
C TYR A 455 9.22 -13.53 10.68
N ASP A 456 8.82 -14.77 10.98
CA ASP A 456 9.25 -15.94 10.22
C ASP A 456 8.84 -15.85 8.74
N ARG A 457 9.71 -16.34 7.85
CA ARG A 457 9.45 -16.42 6.42
C ARG A 457 8.77 -17.75 6.09
N LEU A 458 7.77 -17.70 5.22
CA LEU A 458 6.88 -18.83 4.96
C LEU A 458 7.30 -19.66 3.74
N ASN A 459 8.37 -19.28 3.04
CA ASN A 459 8.79 -19.90 1.79
C ASN A 459 7.68 -19.87 0.73
N LEU A 460 7.05 -18.69 0.57
CA LEU A 460 5.91 -18.47 -0.35
C LEU A 460 6.33 -18.41 -1.81
N PHE A 461 7.61 -18.18 -2.08
CA PHE A 461 8.11 -18.01 -3.44
C PHE A 461 9.18 -19.04 -3.78
N LYS A 462 9.16 -19.48 -5.03
CA LYS A 462 10.21 -20.33 -5.59
C LYS A 462 11.55 -19.58 -5.51
N ASN A 463 12.64 -20.29 -5.35
CA ASN A 463 13.98 -19.70 -5.31
C ASN A 463 14.21 -18.88 -6.58
N HIS A 464 14.06 -17.57 -6.47
CA HIS A 464 14.47 -16.62 -7.48
C HIS A 464 15.84 -16.06 -7.08
N ALA A 465 16.72 -15.93 -8.06
CA ALA A 465 17.92 -15.14 -7.84
C ALA A 465 17.46 -13.68 -7.67
N CYS A 466 17.23 -13.29 -6.43
CA CYS A 466 16.92 -11.92 -6.10
C CYS A 466 18.11 -11.05 -6.51
N LYS A 467 17.85 -10.13 -7.46
CA LYS A 467 18.78 -9.01 -7.66
C LYS A 467 18.53 -8.06 -6.50
N ASP A 468 19.54 -7.78 -5.73
CA ASP A 468 19.47 -6.89 -4.57
C ASP A 468 19.05 -5.48 -5.01
N LEU A 469 17.78 -5.15 -4.81
CA LEU A 469 17.17 -3.91 -5.29
C LEU A 469 17.38 -2.75 -4.32
N MET A 470 17.43 -3.08 -3.04
CA MET A 470 17.66 -2.11 -1.97
C MET A 470 19.14 -1.98 -1.63
N GLY A 471 20.00 -2.60 -2.40
CA GLY A 471 21.44 -2.66 -2.20
C GLY A 471 21.77 -3.04 -0.77
N SER A 472 22.48 -4.13 -0.56
CA SER A 472 23.08 -4.53 0.73
C SER A 472 23.88 -3.41 1.44
N ASN A 473 23.87 -2.21 0.88
CA ASN A 473 24.58 -1.01 1.31
C ASN A 473 23.69 0.01 2.05
N ALA A 474 22.42 -0.28 2.35
CA ALA A 474 21.62 0.59 3.23
C ALA A 474 22.11 0.42 4.68
N ASN A 475 23.20 1.08 5.03
CA ASN A 475 23.78 0.98 6.38
C ASN A 475 23.04 1.81 7.41
N SER A 476 22.24 2.79 6.97
CA SER A 476 21.49 3.69 7.86
C SER A 476 20.07 3.85 7.35
N VAL A 477 19.14 4.02 8.27
CA VAL A 477 17.70 4.19 7.98
C VAL A 477 17.16 5.31 8.86
N LEU A 478 16.51 6.29 8.27
CA LEU A 478 15.90 7.40 8.97
C LEU A 478 14.48 7.05 9.41
N LEU A 479 14.22 7.05 10.72
CA LEU A 479 12.92 6.72 11.31
C LEU A 479 11.94 7.90 11.33
N GLY A 480 12.47 9.13 11.37
CA GLY A 480 11.69 10.34 11.47
C GLY A 480 12.00 11.18 12.70
N HIS A 481 11.14 12.13 12.96
CA HIS A 481 11.25 13.02 14.14
C HIS A 481 9.91 13.08 14.87
N ASN A 482 9.93 13.53 16.12
CA ASN A 482 8.72 13.79 16.87
C ASN A 482 8.10 15.13 16.42
N PRO A 483 6.97 15.12 15.65
CA PRO A 483 6.36 16.35 15.15
C PRO A 483 5.61 17.16 16.25
N ASN A 484 5.39 16.58 17.43
CA ASN A 484 4.64 17.20 18.52
C ASN A 484 5.51 18.04 19.47
N ALA A 485 6.64 18.52 18.99
CA ALA A 485 7.53 19.41 19.77
C ALA A 485 6.96 20.82 20.05
N LEU A 486 5.65 21.04 19.88
CA LEU A 486 4.98 22.28 20.27
C LEU A 486 5.13 22.64 21.76
N SER A 487 5.51 21.68 22.58
CA SER A 487 5.75 21.88 24.03
C SER A 487 7.12 21.42 24.51
N ALA A 488 7.93 20.78 23.69
CA ALA A 488 9.24 20.28 24.06
C ALA A 488 10.34 21.26 23.61
N ARG A 489 11.30 21.53 24.50
CA ARG A 489 12.49 22.35 24.17
C ARG A 489 13.40 21.70 23.11
N THR A 490 13.20 20.44 22.80
CA THR A 490 14.05 19.65 21.91
C THR A 490 13.22 18.87 20.91
N ILE A 491 13.78 18.68 19.73
CA ILE A 491 13.22 17.84 18.65
C ILE A 491 14.06 16.57 18.58
N ASP A 492 13.44 15.42 18.84
CA ASP A 492 14.13 14.13 18.80
C ASP A 492 14.07 13.54 17.41
N ILE A 493 15.24 13.35 16.80
CA ILE A 493 15.42 12.71 15.50
C ILE A 493 15.88 11.28 15.76
N LYS A 494 15.10 10.31 15.26
CA LYS A 494 15.38 8.88 15.42
C LYS A 494 15.90 8.28 14.12
N PHE A 495 16.94 7.47 14.21
CA PHE A 495 17.43 6.66 13.09
C PHE A 495 17.94 5.30 13.57
N SER A 496 17.99 4.34 12.67
CA SER A 496 18.62 3.04 12.90
C SER A 496 19.81 2.85 12.00
N GLN A 497 20.86 2.22 12.54
CA GLN A 497 22.04 1.79 11.83
C GLN A 497 21.97 0.27 11.69
N LEU A 498 21.90 -0.23 10.47
CA LEU A 498 21.79 -1.66 10.19
C LEU A 498 23.14 -2.37 10.25
N HIS A 499 24.20 -1.72 9.75
CA HIS A 499 25.56 -2.21 9.80
C HIS A 499 26.50 -1.11 10.30
N ALA A 500 27.55 -1.47 11.02
CA ALA A 500 28.49 -0.50 11.56
C ALA A 500 29.17 0.32 10.43
N SER A 501 28.97 1.64 10.42
CA SER A 501 29.57 2.54 9.44
C SER A 501 29.65 3.99 9.94
N LYS A 502 30.28 4.87 9.15
CA LYS A 502 30.24 6.30 9.44
C LYS A 502 28.85 6.85 9.10
N VAL A 503 28.26 7.59 10.05
CA VAL A 503 26.94 8.24 9.93
C VAL A 503 27.07 9.72 10.23
N GLY A 504 26.51 10.57 9.36
CA GLY A 504 26.36 12.01 9.54
C GLY A 504 24.91 12.38 9.71
N LEU A 505 24.56 13.20 10.73
CA LEU A 505 23.25 13.81 10.87
C LEU A 505 23.41 15.33 10.96
N HIS A 506 22.88 16.02 9.96
CA HIS A 506 23.08 17.44 9.76
C HIS A 506 21.75 18.18 9.72
N ILE A 507 21.69 19.35 10.34
CA ILE A 507 20.58 20.30 10.19
C ILE A 507 20.98 21.30 9.12
N LYS A 508 20.09 21.53 8.16
CA LYS A 508 20.31 22.42 7.03
C LYS A 508 19.20 23.45 6.91
N SER A 509 19.54 24.60 6.35
CA SER A 509 18.53 25.52 5.85
C SER A 509 17.81 24.90 4.65
N ILE A 510 16.64 25.43 4.30
CA ILE A 510 15.89 25.03 3.10
C ILE A 510 16.71 25.16 1.80
N ASN A 511 17.73 26.04 1.79
CA ASN A 511 18.67 26.21 0.67
C ASN A 511 19.86 25.24 0.71
N GLY A 512 19.81 24.20 1.56
CA GLY A 512 20.83 23.15 1.64
C GLY A 512 22.09 23.50 2.44
N LYS A 513 22.22 24.71 3.00
CA LYS A 513 23.38 25.10 3.82
C LYS A 513 23.33 24.39 5.17
N THR A 514 24.39 23.70 5.55
CA THR A 514 24.51 23.09 6.88
C THR A 514 24.61 24.14 7.96
N LEU A 515 23.69 24.07 8.94
CA LEU A 515 23.58 24.98 10.08
C LEU A 515 24.09 24.34 11.37
N ALA A 516 23.91 23.02 11.52
CA ALA A 516 24.38 22.24 12.67
C ALA A 516 24.74 20.82 12.24
N THR A 517 25.67 20.23 12.95
CA THR A 517 26.00 18.78 12.85
C THR A 517 25.72 18.14 14.19
N LEU A 518 24.71 17.29 14.22
CA LEU A 518 24.24 16.66 15.46
C LEU A 518 24.98 15.34 15.74
N HIS A 519 25.36 14.63 14.65
CA HIS A 519 26.11 13.38 14.72
C HIS A 519 27.04 13.30 13.50
N ASP A 520 28.29 12.94 13.70
CA ASP A 520 29.25 12.66 12.61
C ASP A 520 30.34 11.74 13.16
N LYS A 521 30.05 10.44 13.22
CA LYS A 521 31.01 9.46 13.74
C LYS A 521 30.72 8.06 13.22
N TYR A 522 31.68 7.16 13.45
CA TYR A 522 31.49 5.74 13.24
C TYR A 522 30.46 5.21 14.25
N THR A 523 29.38 4.63 13.76
CA THR A 523 28.21 4.24 14.52
C THR A 523 27.97 2.73 14.38
N GLN A 524 27.79 2.04 15.50
CA GLN A 524 27.54 0.60 15.54
C GLN A 524 26.09 0.29 15.12
N LYS A 525 25.80 -0.98 14.84
CA LYS A 525 24.41 -1.45 14.63
C LYS A 525 23.56 -1.11 15.85
N GLY A 526 22.35 -0.55 15.62
CA GLY A 526 21.39 -0.20 16.67
C GLY A 526 20.51 0.98 16.32
N SER A 527 19.56 1.28 17.19
CA SER A 527 18.68 2.44 17.08
C SER A 527 19.17 3.61 17.93
N TYR A 528 19.07 4.80 17.39
CA TYR A 528 19.62 6.02 17.99
C TYR A 528 18.56 7.11 18.02
N THR A 529 18.58 7.90 19.08
CA THR A 529 17.81 9.15 19.19
C THR A 529 18.80 10.28 19.41
N VAL A 530 18.72 11.31 18.58
CA VAL A 530 19.56 12.50 18.65
C VAL A 530 18.65 13.70 18.81
N SER A 531 18.81 14.41 19.93
CA SER A 531 17.98 15.57 20.27
C SER A 531 18.59 16.85 19.70
N LEU A 532 17.80 17.59 18.94
CA LEU A 532 18.09 18.94 18.48
C LEU A 532 17.50 19.94 19.49
N ASP A 533 18.35 20.76 20.07
CA ASP A 533 17.95 21.93 20.86
C ASP A 533 18.08 23.19 19.97
N PRO A 534 16.97 23.78 19.49
CA PRO A 534 17.02 24.95 18.62
C PRO A 534 17.68 26.16 19.25
N ILE A 535 17.53 26.35 20.56
CA ILE A 535 18.13 27.48 21.29
C ILE A 535 19.65 27.34 21.32
N LYS A 536 20.14 26.16 21.67
CA LYS A 536 21.58 25.84 21.67
C LYS A 536 22.23 26.11 20.32
N TRP A 537 21.55 25.76 19.25
CA TRP A 537 22.04 25.90 17.87
C TRP A 537 21.68 27.24 17.24
N LYS A 538 21.01 28.14 17.99
CA LYS A 538 20.58 29.47 17.53
C LYS A 538 19.76 29.42 16.24
N LEU A 539 18.85 28.45 16.15
CA LEU A 539 17.92 28.28 15.05
C LEU A 539 16.63 29.03 15.36
N PRO A 540 16.31 30.11 14.63
CA PRO A 540 15.05 30.82 14.83
C PRO A 540 13.84 29.98 14.41
N PRO A 541 12.60 30.35 14.81
CA PRO A 541 11.40 29.76 14.24
C PRO A 541 11.43 29.79 12.71
N GLY A 542 11.07 28.67 12.10
CA GLY A 542 11.13 28.55 10.64
C GLY A 542 11.23 27.11 10.17
N GLU A 543 11.33 26.93 8.87
CA GLU A 543 11.44 25.64 8.20
C GLU A 543 12.91 25.25 7.98
N TYR A 544 13.20 23.98 8.25
CA TYR A 544 14.53 23.40 8.20
C TYR A 544 14.50 22.02 7.56
N LEU A 545 15.68 21.55 7.15
CA LEU A 545 15.90 20.16 6.75
C LEU A 545 16.82 19.49 7.79
N TYR A 546 16.61 18.22 8.05
CA TYR A 546 17.66 17.36 8.58
C TYR A 546 18.04 16.30 7.55
N GLN A 547 19.34 16.04 7.45
CA GLN A 547 19.91 15.09 6.51
C GLN A 547 20.71 14.05 7.29
N LEU A 548 20.38 12.78 7.08
CA LEU A 548 21.14 11.62 7.56
C LEU A 548 21.91 11.04 6.40
N ASP A 549 23.24 11.02 6.52
CA ASP A 549 24.16 10.43 5.54
C ASP A 549 24.73 9.14 6.12
N GLY A 550 24.61 8.02 5.39
CA GLY A 550 25.18 6.75 5.79
C GLY A 550 25.04 5.67 4.71
N GLY A 551 26.04 4.79 4.58
CA GLY A 551 26.01 3.72 3.61
C GLY A 551 25.89 4.14 2.15
N GLY A 552 26.40 5.33 1.81
CA GLY A 552 26.30 5.86 0.45
C GLY A 552 24.95 6.47 0.08
N LYS A 553 24.00 6.57 1.03
CA LYS A 553 22.69 7.19 0.85
C LYS A 553 22.54 8.42 1.74
N SER A 554 21.69 9.35 1.29
CA SER A 554 21.27 10.54 2.04
C SER A 554 19.76 10.54 2.21
N TYR A 555 19.31 10.60 3.45
CA TYR A 555 17.90 10.72 3.82
C TYR A 555 17.62 12.15 4.25
N ILE A 556 16.65 12.81 3.63
CA ILE A 556 16.34 14.20 3.89
C ILE A 556 14.89 14.32 4.34
N ARG A 557 14.64 15.08 5.42
CA ARG A 557 13.30 15.38 5.92
C ARG A 557 13.19 16.83 6.33
N ARG A 558 11.99 17.36 6.16
CA ARG A 558 11.64 18.70 6.62
C ARG A 558 11.04 18.68 8.00
N PHE A 559 11.25 19.76 8.72
CA PHE A 559 10.63 20.01 10.00
C PHE A 559 10.53 21.51 10.27
N ASN A 560 9.60 21.88 11.16
CA ASN A 560 9.40 23.27 11.58
C ASN A 560 9.85 23.45 13.02
N ILE A 561 10.49 24.59 13.30
CA ILE A 561 10.74 25.14 14.62
C ILE A 561 9.72 26.24 14.84
N PHE A 562 8.94 26.17 15.91
CA PHE A 562 7.87 27.11 16.25
C PHE A 562 8.29 28.12 17.32
#